data_722655095e02f1a87f87dcaa61972694
#
_entry.id   722655095e02f1a87f87dcaa61972694
#
_cell.length_a   1.000
_cell.length_b   1.000
_cell.length_c   1.000
_cell.angle_alpha   90.00
_cell.angle_beta   90.00
_cell.angle_gamma   90.00
#
_symmetry.space_group_name_H-M   'P 1'
#
loop_
_entity.id
_entity.type
_entity.pdbx_description
1 polymer ?
#
loop_
_entity_poly.entity_id
_entity_poly.type
_entity_poly.pdbx_seq_one_letter_code
_entity_poly.pdbx_strand_id
1 'polypeptide(L)'
;ILDMVIGNRIYCAVSSASLMRQAVVQVLHHTTHRSAFQKKLIDQPLMKNVIADMILESDAAANLAMRVARSVDCQEEDENEKSISRIFTTVSKYWITKRAPYLIFEAWECHGGPGYIEESIMPRLYREAPLNSIWEGSGNVMCVDVLRAMQKDKNAISSVFNELELSLIHI
;
A
#
# COMPACT_ATOMS: atom_id res chain seq x y z
N ILE A 1 16.31 7.71 -18.04
CA ILE A 1 14.88 7.31 -18.27
C ILE A 1 14.49 6.17 -17.34
N LEU A 2 15.29 5.08 -17.23
CA LEU A 2 14.95 3.97 -16.34
C LEU A 2 14.86 4.39 -14.87
N ASP A 3 15.79 5.20 -14.39
CA ASP A 3 15.81 5.69 -13.01
C ASP A 3 14.59 6.56 -12.69
N MET A 4 14.14 7.37 -13.65
CA MET A 4 12.92 8.13 -13.53
C MET A 4 11.68 7.23 -13.38
N VAL A 5 11.61 6.14 -14.16
CA VAL A 5 10.49 5.17 -14.06
C VAL A 5 10.50 4.47 -12.71
N ILE A 6 11.67 4.09 -12.17
CA ILE A 6 11.80 3.48 -10.85
C ILE A 6 11.32 4.46 -9.78
N GLY A 7 11.77 5.71 -9.81
CA GLY A 7 11.32 6.76 -8.88
C GLY A 7 9.81 6.97 -8.92
N ASN A 8 9.20 7.02 -10.09
CA ASN A 8 7.75 7.15 -10.25
C ASN A 8 6.97 5.94 -9.70
N ARG A 9 7.51 4.73 -9.82
CA ARG A 9 6.89 3.53 -9.24
C ARG A 9 6.90 3.56 -7.72
N ILE A 10 7.99 4.01 -7.11
CA ILE A 10 8.06 4.21 -5.67
C ILE A 10 7.04 5.27 -5.24
N TYR A 11 6.96 6.37 -5.97
CA TYR A 11 5.97 7.41 -5.71
C TYR A 11 4.54 6.86 -5.76
N CYS A 12 4.20 6.00 -6.73
CA CYS A 12 2.89 5.34 -6.79
C CYS A 12 2.62 4.48 -5.54
N ALA A 13 3.61 3.74 -5.05
CA ALA A 13 3.48 2.91 -3.86
C ALA A 13 3.28 3.76 -2.60
N VAL A 14 4.12 4.77 -2.38
CA VAL A 14 4.04 5.70 -1.24
C VAL A 14 2.73 6.48 -1.26
N SER A 15 2.33 7.00 -2.41
CA SER A 15 1.06 7.73 -2.57
C SER A 15 -0.14 6.84 -2.24
N SER A 16 -0.16 5.60 -2.72
CA SER A 16 -1.25 4.66 -2.40
C SER A 16 -1.29 4.29 -0.92
N ALA A 17 -0.15 4.06 -0.27
CA ALA A 17 -0.09 3.83 1.17
C ALA A 17 -0.60 5.05 1.95
N SER A 18 -0.28 6.26 1.49
CA SER A 18 -0.78 7.50 2.09
C SER A 18 -2.29 7.67 1.94
N LEU A 19 -2.86 7.32 0.77
CA LEU A 19 -4.31 7.31 0.55
C LEU A 19 -5.01 6.30 1.48
N MET A 20 -4.44 5.10 1.65
CA MET A 20 -4.95 4.08 2.59
C MET A 20 -4.94 4.62 4.02
N ARG A 21 -3.83 5.23 4.46
CA ARG A 21 -3.72 5.85 5.79
C ARG A 21 -4.74 6.96 6.00
N GLN A 22 -4.92 7.83 5.00
CA GLN A 22 -5.91 8.89 5.07
C GLN A 22 -7.33 8.34 5.20
N ALA A 23 -7.68 7.28 4.45
CA ALA A 23 -8.98 6.63 4.56
C ALA A 23 -9.23 6.06 5.96
N VAL A 24 -8.24 5.37 6.55
CA VAL A 24 -8.30 4.84 7.93
C VAL A 24 -8.54 5.96 8.94
N VAL A 25 -7.83 7.08 8.83
CA VAL A 25 -8.01 8.24 9.72
C VAL A 25 -9.45 8.79 9.63
N GLN A 26 -10.01 8.89 8.42
CA GLN A 26 -11.39 9.35 8.23
C GLN A 26 -12.40 8.37 8.85
N VAL A 27 -12.21 7.06 8.68
CA VAL A 27 -13.07 6.03 9.29
C VAL A 27 -12.99 6.11 10.82
N LEU A 28 -11.80 6.18 11.40
CA LEU A 28 -11.63 6.30 12.84
C LEU A 28 -12.34 7.53 13.39
N HIS A 29 -12.17 8.68 12.75
CA HIS A 29 -12.86 9.90 13.14
C HIS A 29 -14.38 9.73 13.04
N HIS A 30 -14.91 9.28 11.91
CA HIS A 30 -16.34 9.11 11.71
C HIS A 30 -16.94 8.14 12.73
N THR A 31 -16.36 6.98 12.91
CA THR A 31 -16.92 5.91 13.76
C THR A 31 -16.85 6.22 15.26
N THR A 32 -15.89 7.05 15.69
CA THR A 32 -15.84 7.53 17.09
C THR A 32 -16.90 8.57 17.41
N HIS A 33 -17.42 9.28 16.41
CA HIS A 33 -18.42 10.35 16.63
C HIS A 33 -19.84 9.89 16.25
N ARG A 34 -20.00 9.04 15.24
CA ARG A 34 -21.31 8.58 14.76
C ARG A 34 -21.85 7.45 15.64
N SER A 35 -23.11 7.59 16.04
CA SER A 35 -23.87 6.55 16.76
C SER A 35 -24.97 5.97 15.88
N ALA A 36 -25.13 4.64 15.92
CA ALA A 36 -26.24 3.90 15.33
C ALA A 36 -26.53 2.67 16.20
N PHE A 37 -27.78 2.20 16.23
CA PHE A 37 -28.18 1.05 17.05
C PHE A 37 -27.80 1.21 18.52
N GLN A 38 -27.99 2.40 19.09
CA GLN A 38 -27.77 2.77 20.49
C GLN A 38 -26.30 2.75 20.96
N LYS A 39 -25.34 2.63 20.04
CA LYS A 39 -23.89 2.63 20.33
C LYS A 39 -23.14 3.46 19.31
N LYS A 40 -21.93 3.90 19.65
CA LYS A 40 -21.01 4.45 18.66
C LYS A 40 -20.61 3.35 17.67
N LEU A 41 -20.39 3.72 16.41
CA LEU A 41 -20.02 2.74 15.38
C LEU A 41 -18.75 1.99 15.75
N ILE A 42 -17.76 2.68 16.32
CA ILE A 42 -16.50 2.06 16.76
C ILE A 42 -16.68 1.00 17.84
N ASP A 43 -17.78 1.05 18.61
CA ASP A 43 -18.08 0.07 19.67
C ASP A 43 -18.83 -1.16 19.15
N GLN A 44 -19.25 -1.15 17.90
CA GLN A 44 -19.89 -2.31 17.25
C GLN A 44 -18.83 -3.38 16.94
N PRO A 45 -19.06 -4.66 17.31
CA PRO A 45 -18.05 -5.72 17.13
C PRO A 45 -17.60 -5.89 15.67
N LEU A 46 -18.54 -5.88 14.72
CA LEU A 46 -18.20 -6.02 13.30
C LEU A 46 -17.39 -4.82 12.78
N MET A 47 -17.73 -3.61 13.19
CA MET A 47 -16.98 -2.40 12.83
C MET A 47 -15.55 -2.45 13.37
N LYS A 48 -15.35 -2.96 14.58
CA LYS A 48 -13.99 -3.16 15.15
C LYS A 48 -13.15 -4.08 14.29
N ASN A 49 -13.72 -5.19 13.80
CA ASN A 49 -12.99 -6.10 12.94
C ASN A 49 -12.61 -5.44 11.61
N VAL A 50 -13.56 -4.76 10.97
CA VAL A 50 -13.29 -4.03 9.71
C VAL A 50 -12.19 -2.98 9.90
N ILE A 51 -12.27 -2.19 10.97
CA ILE A 51 -11.26 -1.17 11.28
C ILE A 51 -9.89 -1.83 11.55
N ALA A 52 -9.85 -2.93 12.29
CA ALA A 52 -8.61 -3.65 12.56
C ALA A 52 -7.94 -4.15 11.28
N ASP A 53 -8.70 -4.76 10.37
CA ASP A 53 -8.21 -5.22 9.07
C ASP A 53 -7.67 -4.05 8.22
N MET A 54 -8.40 -2.92 8.19
CA MET A 54 -7.95 -1.72 7.48
C MET A 54 -6.65 -1.14 8.06
N ILE A 55 -6.50 -1.12 9.38
CA ILE A 55 -5.28 -0.64 10.05
C ILE A 55 -4.11 -1.55 9.67
N LEU A 56 -4.26 -2.87 9.77
CA LEU A 56 -3.22 -3.83 9.43
C LEU A 56 -2.77 -3.69 7.97
N GLU A 57 -3.71 -3.58 7.05
CA GLU A 57 -3.42 -3.36 5.62
C GLU A 57 -2.68 -2.04 5.37
N SER A 58 -3.12 -0.96 6.00
CA SER A 58 -2.50 0.37 5.88
C SER A 58 -1.08 0.38 6.45
N ASP A 59 -0.87 -0.24 7.61
CA ASP A 59 0.43 -0.31 8.26
C ASP A 59 1.40 -1.21 7.47
N ALA A 60 0.92 -2.34 6.94
CA ALA A 60 1.71 -3.19 6.05
C ALA A 60 2.15 -2.44 4.78
N ALA A 61 1.24 -1.69 4.17
CA ALA A 61 1.55 -0.88 2.99
C ALA A 61 2.59 0.21 3.30
N ALA A 62 2.46 0.90 4.43
CA ALA A 62 3.40 1.93 4.86
C ALA A 62 4.80 1.34 5.14
N ASN A 63 4.88 0.23 5.89
CA ASN A 63 6.13 -0.45 6.18
C ASN A 63 6.83 -0.93 4.91
N LEU A 64 6.10 -1.55 3.98
CA LEU A 64 6.64 -1.98 2.70
C LEU A 64 7.17 -0.79 1.88
N ALA A 65 6.41 0.31 1.80
CA ALA A 65 6.84 1.51 1.10
C ALA A 65 8.12 2.10 1.69
N MET A 66 8.24 2.17 3.01
CA MET A 66 9.45 2.64 3.70
C MET A 66 10.63 1.69 3.53
N ARG A 67 10.39 0.37 3.53
CA ARG A 67 11.44 -0.62 3.25
C ARG A 67 12.00 -0.45 1.83
N VAL A 68 11.15 -0.18 0.85
CA VAL A 68 11.57 0.11 -0.52
C VAL A 68 12.37 1.41 -0.59
N ALA A 69 11.91 2.47 0.05
CA ALA A 69 12.63 3.74 0.09
C ALA A 69 14.06 3.55 0.63
N ARG A 70 14.20 2.82 1.75
CA ARG A 70 15.53 2.49 2.31
C ARG A 70 16.41 1.74 1.31
N SER A 71 15.87 0.76 0.59
CA SER A 71 16.67 -0.01 -0.36
C SER A 71 17.20 0.86 -1.51
N VAL A 72 16.43 1.87 -1.92
CA VAL A 72 16.87 2.83 -2.93
C VAL A 72 17.94 3.78 -2.40
N ASP A 73 17.81 4.22 -1.16
CA ASP A 73 18.81 5.10 -0.54
C ASP A 73 20.18 4.41 -0.39
N CYS A 74 20.18 3.10 -0.09
CA CYS A 74 21.38 2.31 0.18
C CYS A 74 21.94 1.57 -1.05
N GLN A 75 21.27 1.57 -2.20
CA GLN A 75 21.61 0.72 -3.36
C GLN A 75 22.99 0.98 -3.98
N GLU A 76 23.56 2.17 -3.80
CA GLU A 76 24.89 2.51 -4.34
C GLU A 76 26.04 1.97 -3.47
N GLU A 77 25.76 1.67 -2.21
CA GLU A 77 26.74 1.23 -1.21
C GLU A 77 26.61 -0.28 -0.91
N ASP A 78 25.46 -0.89 -1.20
CA ASP A 78 25.14 -2.28 -0.89
C ASP A 78 24.46 -3.00 -2.07
N GLU A 79 25.17 -3.97 -2.66
CA GLU A 79 24.67 -4.78 -3.80
C GLU A 79 23.43 -5.61 -3.41
N ASN A 80 23.27 -6.02 -2.14
CA ASN A 80 22.08 -6.70 -1.69
C ASN A 80 20.87 -5.74 -1.68
N GLU A 81 21.04 -4.52 -1.16
CA GLU A 81 20.00 -3.49 -1.20
C GLU A 81 19.63 -3.09 -2.63
N LYS A 82 20.58 -3.10 -3.55
CA LYS A 82 20.34 -2.88 -4.97
C LYS A 82 19.47 -3.99 -5.59
N SER A 83 19.76 -5.25 -5.30
CA SER A 83 18.94 -6.38 -5.74
C SER A 83 17.52 -6.32 -5.13
N ILE A 84 17.40 -6.01 -3.84
CA ILE A 84 16.13 -5.82 -3.16
C ILE A 84 15.36 -4.64 -3.78
N SER A 85 16.00 -3.50 -3.97
CA SER A 85 15.39 -2.32 -4.59
C SER A 85 14.78 -2.64 -5.94
N ARG A 86 15.51 -3.40 -6.77
CA ARG A 86 15.05 -3.78 -8.12
C ARG A 86 13.77 -4.62 -8.11
N ILE A 87 13.63 -5.56 -7.17
CA ILE A 87 12.46 -6.43 -7.05
C ILE A 87 11.35 -5.71 -6.26
N PHE A 88 11.66 -5.18 -5.09
CA PHE A 88 10.67 -4.64 -4.17
C PHE A 88 9.97 -3.39 -4.72
N THR A 89 10.64 -2.53 -5.49
CA THR A 89 9.98 -1.40 -6.15
C THR A 89 8.82 -1.87 -7.03
N THR A 90 9.03 -2.93 -7.80
CA THR A 90 8.01 -3.44 -8.71
C THR A 90 6.91 -4.21 -7.99
N VAL A 91 7.28 -5.04 -7.02
CA VAL A 91 6.33 -5.81 -6.20
C VAL A 91 5.47 -4.90 -5.32
N SER A 92 6.08 -3.92 -4.64
CA SER A 92 5.36 -2.98 -3.77
C SER A 92 4.40 -2.12 -4.58
N LYS A 93 4.83 -1.61 -5.73
CA LYS A 93 3.95 -0.87 -6.63
C LYS A 93 2.74 -1.71 -7.00
N TYR A 94 2.92 -2.98 -7.39
CA TYR A 94 1.82 -3.88 -7.70
C TYR A 94 0.91 -4.11 -6.48
N TRP A 95 1.50 -4.54 -5.37
CA TRP A 95 0.75 -4.98 -4.20
C TRP A 95 -0.04 -3.85 -3.55
N ILE A 96 0.62 -2.71 -3.26
CA ILE A 96 -0.01 -1.59 -2.56
C ILE A 96 -1.09 -0.93 -3.44
N THR A 97 -0.76 -0.65 -4.72
CA THR A 97 -1.71 0.05 -5.59
C THR A 97 -2.95 -0.77 -5.95
N LYS A 98 -2.83 -2.10 -5.94
CA LYS A 98 -3.98 -2.99 -6.18
C LYS A 98 -4.89 -3.11 -4.96
N ARG A 99 -4.34 -2.98 -3.75
CA ARG A 99 -5.10 -3.11 -2.50
C ARG A 99 -5.75 -1.80 -2.06
N ALA A 100 -5.12 -0.67 -2.36
CA ALA A 100 -5.62 0.65 -1.98
C ALA A 100 -7.08 0.92 -2.39
N PRO A 101 -7.55 0.65 -3.62
CA PRO A 101 -8.94 0.86 -3.99
C PRO A 101 -9.94 0.07 -3.15
N TYR A 102 -9.62 -1.17 -2.79
CA TYR A 102 -10.48 -2.03 -1.97
C TYR A 102 -10.59 -1.52 -0.54
N LEU A 103 -9.46 -1.15 0.08
CA LEU A 103 -9.47 -0.57 1.42
C LEU A 103 -10.25 0.75 1.45
N ILE A 104 -10.07 1.61 0.45
CA ILE A 104 -10.76 2.89 0.38
C ILE A 104 -12.26 2.70 0.12
N PHE A 105 -12.65 1.68 -0.65
CA PHE A 105 -14.05 1.32 -0.82
C PHE A 105 -14.67 0.86 0.50
N GLU A 106 -14.01 -0.01 1.24
CA GLU A 106 -14.45 -0.44 2.58
C GLU A 106 -14.58 0.76 3.54
N ALA A 107 -13.60 1.67 3.50
CA ALA A 107 -13.66 2.92 4.27
C ALA A 107 -14.87 3.78 3.89
N TRP A 108 -15.21 3.81 2.61
CA TRP A 108 -16.37 4.50 2.09
C TRP A 108 -17.67 3.93 2.66
N GLU A 109 -17.81 2.61 2.65
CA GLU A 109 -18.96 1.91 3.24
C GLU A 109 -19.10 2.19 4.74
N CYS A 110 -17.98 2.26 5.49
CA CYS A 110 -17.99 2.62 6.91
C CYS A 110 -18.61 4.00 7.21
N HIS A 111 -18.60 4.92 6.26
CA HIS A 111 -19.21 6.25 6.41
C HIS A 111 -20.71 6.25 6.08
N GLY A 112 -21.20 5.28 5.29
CA GLY A 112 -22.53 5.29 4.75
C GLY A 112 -22.78 6.49 3.82
N GLY A 113 -23.97 7.09 3.86
CA GLY A 113 -24.32 8.24 3.01
C GLY A 113 -23.32 9.40 3.02
N PRO A 114 -22.80 9.85 4.19
CA PRO A 114 -21.72 10.83 4.27
C PRO A 114 -20.45 10.48 3.50
N GLY A 115 -20.15 9.20 3.27
CA GLY A 115 -19.02 8.80 2.46
C GLY A 115 -19.22 9.03 0.96
N TYR A 116 -20.47 9.03 0.51
CA TYR A 116 -20.82 9.15 -0.91
C TYR A 116 -20.89 10.60 -1.40
N ILE A 117 -21.31 11.54 -0.56
CA ILE A 117 -21.52 12.94 -0.93
C ILE A 117 -20.20 13.70 -1.11
N GLU A 118 -20.17 14.66 -2.04
CA GLU A 118 -18.95 15.40 -2.43
C GLU A 118 -18.45 16.37 -1.33
N GLU A 119 -19.22 16.64 -0.30
CA GLU A 119 -18.82 17.43 0.88
C GLU A 119 -17.81 16.68 1.76
N SER A 120 -17.67 15.36 1.60
CA SER A 120 -16.64 14.56 2.27
C SER A 120 -15.44 14.34 1.35
N ILE A 121 -14.27 14.02 1.96
CA ILE A 121 -13.07 13.69 1.19
C ILE A 121 -13.15 12.28 0.54
N MET A 122 -14.06 11.42 0.99
CA MET A 122 -14.09 10.00 0.62
C MET A 122 -14.30 9.75 -0.88
N PRO A 123 -15.21 10.44 -1.59
CA PRO A 123 -15.36 10.27 -3.03
C PRO A 123 -14.09 10.61 -3.79
N ARG A 124 -13.36 11.61 -3.36
CA ARG A 124 -12.09 12.00 -3.95
C ARG A 124 -11.01 10.92 -3.72
N LEU A 125 -10.86 10.42 -2.50
CA LEU A 125 -9.92 9.33 -2.21
C LEU A 125 -10.21 8.10 -3.08
N TYR A 126 -11.49 7.74 -3.24
CA TYR A 126 -11.89 6.61 -4.05
C TYR A 126 -11.56 6.79 -5.54
N ARG A 127 -11.79 7.99 -6.10
CA ARG A 127 -11.45 8.29 -7.50
C ARG A 127 -9.94 8.33 -7.76
N GLU A 128 -9.15 8.78 -6.78
CA GLU A 128 -7.68 8.86 -6.91
C GLU A 128 -7.01 7.48 -6.82
N ALA A 129 -7.53 6.58 -5.99
CA ALA A 129 -6.89 5.31 -5.66
C ALA A 129 -6.56 4.42 -6.88
N PRO A 130 -7.44 4.24 -7.89
CA PRO A 130 -7.16 3.36 -9.03
C PRO A 130 -6.04 3.86 -9.93
N LEU A 131 -5.78 5.16 -9.99
CA LEU A 131 -4.84 5.77 -10.92
C LEU A 131 -3.42 5.20 -10.76
N ASN A 132 -2.97 5.03 -9.52
CA ASN A 132 -1.64 4.52 -9.21
C ASN A 132 -1.42 3.06 -9.68
N SER A 133 -2.48 2.30 -9.90
CA SER A 133 -2.39 0.94 -10.45
C SER A 133 -2.35 0.92 -12.00
N ILE A 134 -2.65 2.05 -12.64
CA ILE A 134 -2.76 2.19 -14.10
C ILE A 134 -1.46 2.72 -14.70
N TRP A 135 -1.07 3.93 -14.29
CA TRP A 135 0.10 4.60 -14.84
C TRP A 135 1.43 3.99 -14.35
N GLU A 136 2.56 4.34 -15.00
CA GLU A 136 3.91 3.82 -14.71
C GLU A 136 4.02 2.28 -14.78
N GLY A 137 3.11 1.69 -15.54
CA GLY A 137 2.97 0.26 -15.75
C GLY A 137 1.84 -0.37 -14.92
N SER A 138 0.91 -0.99 -15.62
CA SER A 138 -0.19 -1.76 -15.01
C SER A 138 0.32 -3.02 -14.30
N GLY A 139 -0.57 -3.70 -13.58
CA GLY A 139 -0.21 -4.91 -12.83
C GLY A 139 0.51 -5.98 -13.66
N ASN A 140 0.03 -6.26 -14.88
CA ASN A 140 0.68 -7.24 -15.76
C ASN A 140 2.10 -6.79 -16.17
N VAL A 141 2.30 -5.50 -16.40
CA VAL A 141 3.64 -4.95 -16.69
C VAL A 141 4.57 -5.14 -15.49
N MET A 142 4.08 -4.95 -14.28
CA MET A 142 4.85 -5.20 -13.05
C MET A 142 5.24 -6.68 -12.94
N CYS A 143 4.32 -7.61 -13.16
CA CYS A 143 4.62 -9.05 -13.13
C CYS A 143 5.71 -9.44 -14.14
N VAL A 144 5.60 -8.97 -15.38
CA VAL A 144 6.61 -9.24 -16.41
C VAL A 144 7.96 -8.61 -16.04
N ASP A 145 7.97 -7.44 -15.42
CA ASP A 145 9.20 -6.77 -15.03
C ASP A 145 9.90 -7.48 -13.86
N VAL A 146 9.15 -8.06 -12.93
CA VAL A 146 9.72 -8.95 -11.88
C VAL A 146 10.41 -10.15 -12.53
N LEU A 147 9.74 -10.85 -13.46
CA LEU A 147 10.35 -12.00 -14.15
C LEU A 147 11.63 -11.61 -14.88
N ARG A 148 11.66 -10.44 -15.53
CA ARG A 148 12.88 -9.92 -16.17
C ARG A 148 14.00 -9.62 -15.17
N ALA A 149 13.66 -9.06 -14.01
CA ALA A 149 14.63 -8.79 -12.95
C ALA A 149 15.27 -10.08 -12.45
N MET A 150 14.45 -11.11 -12.16
CA MET A 150 14.91 -12.43 -11.71
C MET A 150 15.81 -13.13 -12.75
N GLN A 151 15.56 -12.94 -14.04
CA GLN A 151 16.41 -13.49 -15.10
C GLN A 151 17.76 -12.79 -15.24
N LYS A 152 17.80 -11.47 -14.97
CA LYS A 152 19.01 -10.66 -15.13
C LYS A 152 19.93 -10.69 -13.91
N ASP A 153 19.36 -10.73 -12.73
CA ASP A 153 20.08 -10.77 -11.47
C ASP A 153 19.80 -12.10 -10.76
N LYS A 154 20.82 -12.98 -10.76
CA LYS A 154 20.73 -14.31 -10.13
C LYS A 154 20.64 -14.23 -8.60
N ASN A 155 21.08 -13.12 -8.01
CA ASN A 155 21.06 -12.91 -6.56
C ASN A 155 19.74 -12.29 -6.09
N ALA A 156 18.94 -11.73 -7.00
CA ALA A 156 17.72 -11.01 -6.65
C ALA A 156 16.75 -11.84 -5.82
N ILE A 157 16.57 -13.12 -6.16
CA ILE A 157 15.68 -14.02 -5.43
C ILE A 157 16.24 -14.35 -4.05
N SER A 158 17.54 -14.71 -3.97
CA SER A 158 18.18 -15.03 -2.68
C SER A 158 18.19 -13.84 -1.74
N SER A 159 18.42 -12.62 -2.24
CA SER A 159 18.33 -11.39 -1.45
C SER A 159 16.93 -11.19 -0.84
N VAL A 160 15.88 -11.44 -1.62
CA VAL A 160 14.49 -11.35 -1.12
C VAL A 160 14.19 -12.42 -0.07
N PHE A 161 14.62 -13.68 -0.28
CA PHE A 161 14.41 -14.74 0.70
C PHE A 161 15.19 -14.51 1.99
N ASN A 162 16.42 -14.03 1.91
CA ASN A 162 17.22 -13.67 3.08
C ASN A 162 16.53 -12.55 3.89
N GLU A 163 15.96 -11.55 3.23
CA GLU A 163 15.17 -10.50 3.90
C GLU A 163 13.96 -11.07 4.64
N LEU A 164 13.24 -12.01 4.01
CA LEU A 164 12.09 -12.66 4.63
C LEU A 164 12.49 -13.54 5.83
N GLU A 165 13.61 -14.27 5.72
CA GLU A 165 14.12 -15.07 6.83
C GLU A 165 14.55 -14.21 8.02
N LEU A 166 15.22 -13.08 7.78
CA LEU A 166 15.56 -12.12 8.84
C LEU A 166 14.33 -11.58 9.53
N SER A 167 13.25 -11.32 8.79
CA SER A 167 11.97 -10.89 9.36
C SER A 167 11.33 -11.95 10.25
N LEU A 168 11.44 -13.24 9.91
CA LEU A 168 10.87 -14.35 10.68
C LEU A 168 11.63 -14.64 11.99
N ILE A 169 12.91 -14.28 12.09
CA ILE A 169 13.71 -14.48 13.31
C ILE A 169 13.23 -13.55 14.47
N HIS A 170 12.52 -12.48 14.15
CA HIS A 170 12.04 -11.48 15.10
C HIS A 170 10.57 -11.67 15.52
N ILE A 171 9.90 -12.72 15.06
CA ILE A 171 8.55 -13.11 15.47
C ILE A 171 8.64 -14.21 16.52
#